data_0376579a6fdfb2b35a75714e6cd1a500
#
_entry.id   0376579a6fdfb2b35a75714e6cd1a500
#
_cell.length_a   1.000
_cell.length_b   1.000
_cell.length_c   1.000
_cell.angle_alpha   90.00
_cell.angle_beta   90.00
_cell.angle_gamma   90.00
#
_symmetry.space_group_name_H-M   'P 1'
#
loop_
_entity.id
_entity.type
_entity.pdbx_description
1 polymer ?
#
loop_
_entity_poly.entity_id
_entity_poly.type
_entity_poly.pdbx_seq_one_letter_code
_entity_poly.pdbx_strand_id
1 'polypeptide(L)'
;MKILSKTLILLSVFILPILFTAQESNTDTSKLYLIKKTDGGEFIGEIISDDGREVLIMTKSIGKVYIRKENIALITQTNETKKLSNDEAEIAEFRTEGPFTTRYYFTNNALPIKKGENYAFINLFGPEVHFAVTDNLNFGLISSWIGSPITLVSKLSIISEKKVHLSVGNIIGSSGYLAQGRVLVGLHWGTLTIGDRMRNVSFSAGYGYFSDKSYTITNFGDSFHDALFLGFGGISPVGKKASFILDGMFISNTRDNRSYDPQNTNNPWRNTTDPTITNTTLILMPGMRFYSSYDKAFQISLAGVFFTNKRFNRRIYNSDGSSTYKSGEVTSFPVPTISWLRKF
;
A
#
# COMPACT_ATOMS: atom_id res chain seq x y z
N MET A 1 -18.71 -11.72 26.39
CA MET A 1 -18.85 -12.69 25.29
C MET A 1 -18.62 -12.11 23.87
N LYS A 2 -19.03 -10.87 23.56
CA LYS A 2 -18.82 -10.24 22.23
C LYS A 2 -17.35 -9.88 21.91
N ILE A 3 -16.50 -9.63 22.92
CA ILE A 3 -15.09 -9.27 22.75
C ILE A 3 -14.24 -10.48 22.39
N LEU A 4 -14.53 -11.65 22.98
CA LEU A 4 -13.78 -12.89 22.73
C LEU A 4 -13.90 -13.39 21.28
N SER A 5 -15.07 -13.19 20.63
CA SER A 5 -15.28 -13.61 19.24
C SER A 5 -14.51 -12.71 18.25
N LYS A 6 -14.39 -11.41 18.53
CA LYS A 6 -13.65 -10.48 17.69
C LYS A 6 -12.12 -10.69 17.77
N THR A 7 -11.62 -11.08 18.96
CA THR A 7 -10.20 -11.40 19.18
C THR A 7 -9.81 -12.72 18.51
N LEU A 8 -10.73 -13.68 18.44
CA LEU A 8 -10.48 -14.99 17.79
C LEU A 8 -10.36 -14.85 16.26
N ILE A 9 -11.16 -13.97 15.65
CA ILE A 9 -11.07 -13.66 14.21
C ILE A 9 -9.74 -12.97 13.90
N LEU A 10 -9.26 -12.09 14.77
CA LEU A 10 -7.99 -11.39 14.60
C LEU A 10 -6.80 -12.38 14.64
N LEU A 11 -6.86 -13.38 15.54
CA LEU A 11 -5.82 -14.39 15.69
C LEU A 11 -5.78 -15.35 14.50
N SER A 12 -6.93 -15.68 13.90
CA SER A 12 -7.03 -16.59 12.75
C SER A 12 -6.39 -16.02 11.48
N VAL A 13 -6.42 -14.70 11.28
CA VAL A 13 -5.79 -14.04 10.13
C VAL A 13 -4.25 -14.05 10.23
N PHE A 14 -3.70 -14.13 11.45
CA PHE A 14 -2.24 -14.22 11.67
C PHE A 14 -1.68 -15.63 11.52
N ILE A 15 -2.48 -16.67 11.73
CA ILE A 15 -2.03 -18.08 11.75
C ILE A 15 -2.06 -18.71 10.34
N LEU A 16 -2.94 -18.22 9.45
CA LEU A 16 -3.05 -18.76 8.08
C LEU A 16 -1.76 -18.70 7.23
N PRO A 17 -0.90 -17.67 7.33
CA PRO A 17 0.30 -17.59 6.48
C PRO A 17 1.38 -18.64 6.75
N ILE A 18 1.33 -19.34 7.88
CA ILE A 18 2.42 -20.25 8.30
C ILE A 18 2.38 -21.60 7.55
N LEU A 19 1.28 -21.92 6.87
CA LEU A 19 1.07 -23.24 6.26
C LEU A 19 1.48 -23.35 4.77
N PHE A 20 1.94 -22.25 4.14
CA PHE A 20 2.37 -22.30 2.74
C PHE A 20 3.88 -22.44 2.63
N THR A 21 4.37 -23.67 2.44
CA THR A 21 5.75 -23.93 2.04
C THR A 21 5.94 -23.62 0.55
N ALA A 22 6.82 -22.66 0.25
CA ALA A 22 7.21 -22.37 -1.13
C ALA A 22 8.12 -23.50 -1.66
N GLN A 23 7.80 -23.98 -2.84
CA GLN A 23 8.63 -24.94 -3.57
C GLN A 23 9.82 -24.17 -4.15
N GLU A 24 11.03 -24.45 -3.69
CA GLU A 24 12.27 -23.89 -4.25
C GLU A 24 12.51 -24.47 -5.65
N SER A 25 12.57 -23.60 -6.64
CA SER A 25 13.06 -23.93 -7.98
C SER A 25 14.59 -23.87 -7.95
N ASN A 26 15.26 -25.01 -8.01
CA ASN A 26 16.71 -25.11 -8.17
C ASN A 26 17.08 -24.63 -9.58
N THR A 27 17.65 -23.44 -9.69
CA THR A 27 18.20 -22.91 -10.95
C THR A 27 19.73 -23.05 -10.93
N ASP A 28 20.28 -23.69 -11.95
CA ASP A 28 21.74 -23.81 -12.14
C ASP A 28 22.31 -22.43 -12.50
N THR A 29 22.96 -21.77 -11.52
CA THR A 29 23.35 -20.36 -11.54
C THR A 29 24.68 -20.10 -12.24
N SER A 30 25.32 -21.10 -12.83
CA SER A 30 26.66 -20.97 -13.41
C SER A 30 26.70 -20.81 -14.92
N LYS A 31 25.56 -20.85 -15.62
CA LYS A 31 25.47 -20.87 -17.08
C LYS A 31 24.96 -19.57 -17.63
N LEU A 32 25.59 -19.05 -18.69
CA LEU A 32 25.09 -17.88 -19.42
C LEU A 32 24.02 -18.30 -20.43
N TYR A 33 22.97 -17.48 -20.50
CA TYR A 33 21.84 -17.66 -21.40
C TYR A 33 21.63 -16.42 -22.26
N LEU A 34 21.35 -16.66 -23.53
CA LEU A 34 20.80 -15.68 -24.45
C LEU A 34 19.29 -15.80 -24.42
N ILE A 35 18.61 -14.75 -24.01
CA ILE A 35 17.15 -14.63 -24.07
C ILE A 35 16.79 -13.68 -25.19
N LYS A 36 16.08 -14.20 -26.18
CA LYS A 36 15.53 -13.41 -27.29
C LYS A 36 14.05 -13.18 -27.07
N LYS A 37 13.63 -11.92 -27.08
CA LYS A 37 12.23 -11.54 -26.94
C LYS A 37 11.48 -11.57 -28.27
N THR A 38 10.16 -11.67 -28.19
CA THR A 38 9.26 -11.63 -29.38
C THR A 38 9.30 -10.30 -30.12
N ASP A 39 9.75 -9.22 -29.49
CA ASP A 39 9.96 -7.90 -30.09
C ASP A 39 11.36 -7.69 -30.65
N GLY A 40 12.21 -8.74 -30.66
CA GLY A 40 13.58 -8.73 -31.21
C GLY A 40 14.66 -8.33 -30.20
N GLY A 41 14.32 -7.89 -28.99
CA GLY A 41 15.31 -7.59 -27.96
C GLY A 41 16.07 -8.83 -27.47
N GLU A 42 17.39 -8.73 -27.24
CA GLU A 42 18.25 -9.82 -26.79
C GLU A 42 18.93 -9.48 -25.46
N PHE A 43 18.97 -10.45 -24.55
CA PHE A 43 19.65 -10.34 -23.25
C PHE A 43 20.62 -11.51 -23.10
N ILE A 44 21.83 -11.22 -22.60
CA ILE A 44 22.80 -12.24 -22.21
C ILE A 44 23.14 -12.10 -20.75
N GLY A 45 22.96 -13.16 -20.01
CA GLY A 45 23.26 -13.17 -18.59
C GLY A 45 22.99 -14.52 -17.93
N GLU A 46 23.09 -14.53 -16.62
CA GLU A 46 22.84 -15.68 -15.78
C GLU A 46 21.38 -15.68 -15.31
N ILE A 47 20.66 -16.79 -15.49
CA ILE A 47 19.29 -16.91 -14.98
C ILE A 47 19.36 -17.13 -13.46
N ILE A 48 18.84 -16.15 -12.70
CA ILE A 48 18.80 -16.21 -11.23
C ILE A 48 17.56 -16.97 -10.76
N SER A 49 16.44 -16.76 -11.43
CA SER A 49 15.20 -17.48 -11.10
C SER A 49 14.30 -17.58 -12.33
N ASP A 50 13.52 -18.65 -12.38
CA ASP A 50 12.48 -18.92 -13.35
C ASP A 50 11.27 -19.46 -12.58
N ASP A 51 10.20 -18.67 -12.48
CA ASP A 51 8.99 -19.04 -11.74
C ASP A 51 7.85 -19.55 -12.65
N GLY A 52 8.17 -19.87 -13.89
CA GLY A 52 7.19 -20.33 -14.87
C GLY A 52 6.42 -19.20 -15.57
N ARG A 53 6.38 -18.00 -15.01
CA ARG A 53 5.75 -16.81 -15.60
C ARG A 53 6.76 -15.78 -16.07
N GLU A 54 7.82 -15.60 -15.31
CA GLU A 54 8.89 -14.65 -15.56
C GLU A 54 10.26 -15.31 -15.36
N VAL A 55 11.23 -14.79 -16.07
CA VAL A 55 12.64 -15.16 -15.92
C VAL A 55 13.39 -13.95 -15.40
N LEU A 56 14.08 -14.11 -14.26
CA LEU A 56 15.03 -13.13 -13.75
C LEU A 56 16.41 -13.46 -14.25
N ILE A 57 16.98 -12.58 -15.05
CA ILE A 57 18.33 -12.70 -15.58
C ILE A 57 19.25 -11.62 -15.01
N MET A 58 20.47 -12.00 -14.61
CA MET A 58 21.55 -11.07 -14.28
C MET A 58 22.39 -10.80 -15.52
N THR A 59 22.35 -9.60 -16.03
CA THR A 59 23.16 -9.17 -17.16
C THR A 59 24.36 -8.35 -16.67
N LYS A 60 25.48 -8.38 -17.40
CA LYS A 60 26.69 -7.61 -17.04
C LYS A 60 26.51 -6.10 -17.26
N SER A 61 25.69 -5.70 -18.21
CA SER A 61 25.53 -4.30 -18.62
C SER A 61 24.42 -3.56 -17.88
N ILE A 62 23.34 -4.27 -17.54
CA ILE A 62 22.10 -3.64 -17.04
C ILE A 62 21.81 -4.09 -15.59
N GLY A 63 22.43 -5.19 -15.12
CA GLY A 63 22.13 -5.82 -13.83
C GLY A 63 20.96 -6.81 -13.92
N LYS A 64 20.09 -6.82 -12.92
CA LYS A 64 18.95 -7.76 -12.83
C LYS A 64 17.80 -7.30 -13.72
N VAL A 65 17.32 -8.18 -14.60
CA VAL A 65 16.25 -7.94 -15.55
C VAL A 65 15.18 -9.02 -15.40
N TYR A 66 13.92 -8.62 -15.21
CA TYR A 66 12.77 -9.54 -15.26
C TYR A 66 12.17 -9.54 -16.66
N ILE A 67 11.98 -10.71 -17.23
CA ILE A 67 11.38 -10.88 -18.56
C ILE A 67 10.22 -11.85 -18.44
N ARG A 68 9.01 -11.42 -18.81
CA ARG A 68 7.85 -12.31 -18.83
C ARG A 68 8.00 -13.38 -19.92
N LYS A 69 7.68 -14.62 -19.59
CA LYS A 69 7.79 -15.74 -20.53
C LYS A 69 6.94 -15.57 -21.79
N GLU A 70 5.81 -14.91 -21.71
CA GLU A 70 4.98 -14.59 -22.89
C GLU A 70 5.69 -13.69 -23.92
N ASN A 71 6.70 -12.93 -23.45
CA ASN A 71 7.51 -12.05 -24.29
C ASN A 71 8.84 -12.70 -24.73
N ILE A 72 9.09 -13.96 -24.38
CA ILE A 72 10.30 -14.69 -24.73
C ILE A 72 10.03 -15.54 -25.95
N ALA A 73 10.77 -15.29 -27.01
CA ALA A 73 10.75 -16.12 -28.23
C ALA A 73 11.69 -17.32 -28.12
N LEU A 74 12.85 -17.13 -27.45
CA LEU A 74 13.87 -18.18 -27.35
C LEU A 74 14.73 -17.97 -26.10
N ILE A 75 15.07 -19.07 -25.42
CA ILE A 75 16.13 -19.12 -24.41
C ILE A 75 17.14 -20.16 -24.85
N THR A 76 18.38 -19.73 -25.02
CA THR A 76 19.48 -20.62 -25.45
C THR A 76 20.68 -20.42 -24.53
N GLN A 77 21.28 -21.51 -24.09
CA GLN A 77 22.54 -21.45 -23.37
C GLN A 77 23.64 -21.00 -24.31
N THR A 78 24.49 -20.05 -23.91
CA THR A 78 25.57 -19.50 -24.71
C THR A 78 26.82 -19.26 -23.87
N ASN A 79 27.99 -19.42 -24.50
CA ASN A 79 29.26 -19.05 -23.90
C ASN A 79 29.75 -17.67 -24.37
N GLU A 80 29.01 -17.00 -25.27
CA GLU A 80 29.40 -15.73 -25.83
C GLU A 80 28.79 -14.55 -25.10
N THR A 81 29.61 -13.60 -24.75
CA THR A 81 29.18 -12.28 -24.20
C THR A 81 29.00 -11.32 -25.37
N LYS A 82 27.82 -11.29 -25.99
CA LYS A 82 27.49 -10.29 -26.99
C LYS A 82 27.28 -8.92 -26.33
N LYS A 83 27.99 -7.89 -26.79
CA LYS A 83 27.68 -6.50 -26.37
C LYS A 83 26.36 -6.10 -27.01
N LEU A 84 25.35 -5.83 -26.16
CA LEU A 84 24.14 -5.11 -26.62
C LEU A 84 24.51 -3.70 -27.04
N SER A 85 23.90 -3.20 -28.10
CA SER A 85 24.00 -1.78 -28.43
C SER A 85 23.44 -0.93 -27.28
N ASN A 86 23.96 0.28 -27.08
CA ASN A 86 23.46 1.16 -26.00
C ASN A 86 21.95 1.42 -26.14
N ASP A 87 21.43 1.48 -27.36
CA ASP A 87 20.01 1.69 -27.63
C ASP A 87 19.17 0.47 -27.26
N GLU A 88 19.63 -0.76 -27.50
CA GLU A 88 18.97 -2.00 -27.12
C GLU A 88 19.02 -2.19 -25.60
N ALA A 89 20.15 -1.85 -24.96
CA ALA A 89 20.28 -1.85 -23.52
C ALA A 89 19.32 -0.82 -22.86
N GLU A 90 19.22 0.36 -23.45
CA GLU A 90 18.31 1.40 -22.99
C GLU A 90 16.84 0.97 -23.16
N ILE A 91 16.48 0.41 -24.31
CA ILE A 91 15.13 -0.11 -24.58
C ILE A 91 14.80 -1.26 -23.61
N ALA A 92 15.77 -2.12 -23.33
CA ALA A 92 15.62 -3.22 -22.40
C ALA A 92 15.37 -2.73 -20.96
N GLU A 93 16.16 -1.76 -20.49
CA GLU A 93 16.00 -1.18 -19.14
C GLU A 93 14.58 -0.66 -18.89
N PHE A 94 13.90 -0.12 -19.91
CA PHE A 94 12.55 0.42 -19.81
C PHE A 94 11.43 -0.59 -19.94
N ARG A 95 11.73 -1.78 -20.38
CA ARG A 95 10.76 -2.87 -20.50
C ARG A 95 10.79 -3.82 -19.32
N THR A 96 11.64 -3.54 -18.31
CA THR A 96 11.77 -4.39 -17.15
C THR A 96 10.74 -4.02 -16.08
N GLU A 97 10.14 -5.03 -15.51
CA GLU A 97 9.18 -4.91 -14.44
C GLU A 97 9.92 -4.94 -13.08
N GLY A 98 9.96 -3.83 -12.40
CA GLY A 98 10.56 -3.75 -11.07
C GLY A 98 9.58 -4.09 -9.94
N PRO A 99 10.06 -4.37 -8.71
CA PRO A 99 9.23 -4.67 -7.56
C PRO A 99 8.34 -3.50 -7.14
N PHE A 100 8.73 -2.28 -7.51
CA PHE A 100 7.98 -1.07 -7.17
C PHE A 100 6.60 -1.00 -7.83
N THR A 101 6.35 -1.79 -8.86
CA THR A 101 5.06 -1.82 -9.56
C THR A 101 3.98 -2.55 -8.77
N THR A 102 4.31 -3.20 -7.64
CA THR A 102 3.34 -3.83 -6.75
C THR A 102 2.71 -2.85 -5.76
N ARG A 103 3.14 -1.59 -5.74
CA ARG A 103 2.64 -0.54 -4.84
C ARG A 103 2.38 0.75 -5.62
N TYR A 104 1.33 1.45 -5.23
CA TYR A 104 1.03 2.82 -5.66
C TYR A 104 1.69 3.84 -4.70
N TYR A 105 0.99 4.80 -4.18
CA TYR A 105 1.50 5.72 -3.15
C TYR A 105 1.23 5.18 -1.74
N PHE A 106 -0.03 5.00 -1.38
CA PHE A 106 -0.47 4.42 -0.11
C PHE A 106 -1.00 3.01 -0.27
N THR A 107 -1.85 2.79 -1.28
CA THR A 107 -2.41 1.46 -1.49
C THR A 107 -1.45 0.57 -2.29
N ASN A 108 -1.74 -0.70 -2.32
CA ASN A 108 -1.00 -1.69 -3.08
C ASN A 108 -1.94 -2.44 -4.02
N ASN A 109 -1.36 -3.08 -5.02
CA ASN A 109 -2.07 -4.03 -5.86
C ASN A 109 -1.92 -5.46 -5.32
N ALA A 110 -2.65 -6.39 -5.94
CA ALA A 110 -2.65 -7.81 -5.56
C ALA A 110 -1.51 -8.63 -6.20
N LEU A 111 -0.67 -8.00 -7.03
CA LEU A 111 0.44 -8.68 -7.70
C LEU A 111 1.43 -9.24 -6.67
N PRO A 112 1.95 -10.45 -6.88
CA PRO A 112 2.94 -11.03 -6.01
C PRO A 112 4.26 -10.27 -6.08
N ILE A 113 4.97 -10.27 -4.97
CA ILE A 113 6.35 -9.80 -4.87
C ILE A 113 7.23 -11.03 -4.67
N LYS A 114 8.34 -11.13 -5.37
CA LYS A 114 9.19 -12.34 -5.32
C LYS A 114 10.06 -12.34 -4.09
N LYS A 115 10.36 -13.54 -3.58
CA LYS A 115 11.29 -13.74 -2.45
C LYS A 115 12.60 -12.99 -2.71
N GLY A 116 13.03 -12.20 -1.72
CA GLY A 116 14.23 -11.38 -1.81
C GLY A 116 14.08 -10.06 -2.55
N GLU A 117 12.91 -9.71 -3.08
CA GLU A 117 12.62 -8.38 -3.60
C GLU A 117 12.32 -7.40 -2.46
N ASN A 118 13.28 -7.22 -1.58
CA ASN A 118 13.16 -6.29 -0.47
C ASN A 118 13.29 -4.85 -0.95
N TYR A 119 12.57 -3.93 -0.35
CA TYR A 119 12.67 -2.53 -0.71
C TYR A 119 12.41 -1.60 0.47
N ALA A 120 13.03 -0.45 0.42
CA ALA A 120 12.76 0.68 1.30
C ALA A 120 12.04 1.78 0.52
N PHE A 121 11.16 2.44 1.22
CA PHE A 121 10.39 3.57 0.74
C PHE A 121 10.62 4.73 1.71
N ILE A 122 11.20 5.80 1.24
CA ILE A 122 11.48 6.99 2.02
C ILE A 122 10.52 8.07 1.55
N ASN A 123 9.57 8.43 2.37
CA ASN A 123 8.57 9.44 2.06
C ASN A 123 8.62 10.61 3.05
N LEU A 124 7.82 11.64 2.77
CA LEU A 124 7.76 12.84 3.60
C LEU A 124 7.38 12.54 5.06
N PHE A 125 6.56 11.52 5.28
CA PHE A 125 6.03 11.17 6.60
C PHE A 125 6.97 10.27 7.40
N GLY A 126 7.87 9.55 6.73
CA GLY A 126 8.84 8.67 7.37
C GLY A 126 9.30 7.51 6.49
N PRO A 127 10.18 6.66 7.02
CA PRO A 127 10.68 5.49 6.31
C PRO A 127 9.72 4.32 6.41
N GLU A 128 9.74 3.50 5.35
CA GLU A 128 9.10 2.20 5.29
C GLU A 128 10.10 1.18 4.76
N VAL A 129 10.08 -0.02 5.31
CA VAL A 129 10.91 -1.14 4.85
C VAL A 129 10.04 -2.35 4.66
N HIS A 130 10.20 -3.04 3.54
CA HIS A 130 9.42 -4.21 3.17
C HIS A 130 10.33 -5.38 2.83
N PHE A 131 9.97 -6.56 3.34
CA PHE A 131 10.68 -7.81 3.16
C PHE A 131 9.77 -8.81 2.46
N ALA A 132 10.20 -9.29 1.30
CA ALA A 132 9.54 -10.36 0.58
C ALA A 132 10.05 -11.71 1.12
N VAL A 133 9.30 -12.30 2.04
CA VAL A 133 9.68 -13.55 2.74
C VAL A 133 9.49 -14.76 1.83
N THR A 134 8.41 -14.75 1.05
CA THR A 134 8.12 -15.73 0.00
C THR A 134 7.69 -15.00 -1.27
N ASP A 135 7.46 -15.74 -2.35
CA ASP A 135 6.96 -15.17 -3.61
C ASP A 135 5.57 -14.54 -3.49
N ASN A 136 4.83 -14.84 -2.44
CA ASN A 136 3.47 -14.35 -2.26
C ASN A 136 3.28 -13.55 -0.95
N LEU A 137 4.23 -13.64 0.00
CA LEU A 137 4.10 -13.04 1.33
C LEU A 137 5.15 -11.96 1.53
N ASN A 138 4.68 -10.79 1.89
CA ASN A 138 5.48 -9.61 2.21
C ASN A 138 5.12 -9.08 3.59
N PHE A 139 6.13 -8.67 4.34
CA PHE A 139 6.00 -7.93 5.60
C PHE A 139 6.71 -6.60 5.49
N GLY A 140 6.18 -5.60 6.17
CA GLY A 140 6.79 -4.26 6.22
C GLY A 140 6.67 -3.62 7.58
N LEU A 141 7.56 -2.68 7.83
CA LEU A 141 7.55 -1.77 8.97
C LEU A 141 7.46 -0.34 8.44
N ILE A 142 6.50 0.40 8.94
CA ILE A 142 6.29 1.81 8.64
C ILE A 142 6.43 2.61 9.91
N SER A 143 7.15 3.72 9.86
CA SER A 143 7.26 4.64 10.99
C SER A 143 7.39 6.08 10.50
N SER A 144 7.21 7.03 11.40
CA SER A 144 7.58 8.42 11.12
C SER A 144 9.08 8.64 11.32
N TRP A 145 9.58 9.81 10.94
CA TRP A 145 10.98 10.21 11.13
C TRP A 145 11.44 10.21 12.59
N ILE A 146 10.51 10.35 13.52
CA ILE A 146 10.79 10.32 14.96
C ILE A 146 10.53 8.93 15.57
N GLY A 147 10.25 7.89 14.77
CA GLY A 147 10.03 6.53 15.27
C GLY A 147 8.68 6.30 15.93
N SER A 148 7.72 7.21 15.80
CA SER A 148 6.37 7.10 16.38
C SER A 148 5.37 7.81 15.45
N PRO A 149 4.27 7.17 14.99
CA PRO A 149 3.82 5.81 15.32
C PRO A 149 4.69 4.70 14.71
N ILE A 150 4.46 3.45 15.16
CA ILE A 150 5.05 2.24 14.60
C ILE A 150 3.92 1.39 14.03
N THR A 151 4.08 0.93 12.79
CA THR A 151 3.05 0.20 12.07
C THR A 151 3.65 -1.00 11.35
N LEU A 152 3.09 -2.17 11.58
CA LEU A 152 3.39 -3.40 10.86
C LEU A 152 2.41 -3.57 9.71
N VAL A 153 2.94 -3.96 8.56
CA VAL A 153 2.15 -4.21 7.34
C VAL A 153 2.43 -5.62 6.86
N SER A 154 1.41 -6.30 6.38
CA SER A 154 1.61 -7.53 5.62
C SER A 154 0.68 -7.61 4.42
N LYS A 155 1.12 -8.33 3.40
CA LYS A 155 0.34 -8.64 2.20
C LYS A 155 0.60 -10.09 1.80
N LEU A 156 -0.48 -10.83 1.55
CA LEU A 156 -0.46 -12.18 0.99
C LEU A 156 -1.20 -12.17 -0.35
N SER A 157 -0.51 -12.48 -1.44
CA SER A 157 -1.10 -12.70 -2.75
C SER A 157 -1.64 -14.13 -2.82
N ILE A 158 -2.97 -14.28 -2.99
CA ILE A 158 -3.65 -15.59 -2.92
C ILE A 158 -3.81 -16.17 -4.31
N ILE A 159 -4.24 -15.36 -5.28
CA ILE A 159 -4.46 -15.76 -6.66
C ILE A 159 -3.64 -14.83 -7.56
N SER A 160 -2.94 -15.42 -8.51
CA SER A 160 -2.20 -14.65 -9.51
C SER A 160 -2.20 -15.44 -10.82
N GLU A 161 -3.27 -15.31 -11.59
CA GLU A 161 -3.47 -16.01 -12.84
C GLU A 161 -3.63 -15.02 -13.99
N LYS A 162 -2.78 -15.16 -15.03
CA LYS A 162 -2.78 -14.30 -16.22
C LYS A 162 -2.81 -12.81 -15.88
N LYS A 163 -4.00 -12.19 -15.92
CA LYS A 163 -4.20 -10.75 -15.68
C LYS A 163 -5.10 -10.46 -14.46
N VAL A 164 -5.49 -11.48 -13.71
CA VAL A 164 -6.36 -11.34 -12.54
C VAL A 164 -5.62 -11.79 -11.31
N HIS A 165 -5.56 -10.92 -10.29
CA HIS A 165 -4.82 -11.16 -9.07
C HIS A 165 -5.67 -10.79 -7.87
N LEU A 166 -5.58 -11.60 -6.82
CA LEU A 166 -6.27 -11.39 -5.55
C LEU A 166 -5.28 -11.45 -4.40
N SER A 167 -5.37 -10.52 -3.49
CA SER A 167 -4.56 -10.51 -2.27
C SER A 167 -5.37 -10.07 -1.06
N VAL A 168 -4.86 -10.41 0.11
CA VAL A 168 -5.29 -9.84 1.39
C VAL A 168 -4.12 -9.11 2.01
N GLY A 169 -4.43 -8.03 2.71
CA GLY A 169 -3.45 -7.23 3.41
C GLY A 169 -3.93 -6.80 4.78
N ASN A 170 -3.00 -6.47 5.64
CA ASN A 170 -3.32 -5.87 6.92
C ASN A 170 -2.25 -4.87 7.35
N ILE A 171 -2.70 -3.89 8.13
CA ILE A 171 -1.89 -2.91 8.84
C ILE A 171 -2.32 -2.97 10.30
N ILE A 172 -1.35 -3.06 11.20
CA ILE A 172 -1.56 -2.92 12.64
C ILE A 172 -0.52 -1.95 13.16
N GLY A 173 -0.98 -0.90 13.82
CA GLY A 173 -0.12 0.16 14.30
C GLY A 173 -0.45 0.59 15.72
N SER A 174 0.55 1.18 16.37
CA SER A 174 0.43 1.82 17.67
C SER A 174 0.98 3.23 17.60
N SER A 175 0.41 4.12 18.42
CA SER A 175 0.95 5.48 18.56
C SER A 175 2.41 5.52 19.04
N GLY A 176 2.97 4.38 19.45
CA GLY A 176 4.35 4.26 19.89
C GLY A 176 4.63 5.01 21.20
N TYR A 177 5.90 5.37 21.42
CA TYR A 177 6.37 5.92 22.69
C TYR A 177 5.85 7.33 22.98
N LEU A 178 5.62 8.16 21.96
CA LEU A 178 5.18 9.55 22.15
C LEU A 178 3.80 9.66 22.81
N ALA A 179 2.91 8.74 22.53
CA ALA A 179 1.60 8.67 23.17
C ALA A 179 1.48 7.44 24.07
N GLN A 180 2.59 6.91 24.58
CA GLN A 180 2.64 5.79 25.53
C GLN A 180 1.87 4.55 25.05
N GLY A 181 1.81 4.30 23.75
CA GLY A 181 1.08 3.17 23.17
C GLY A 181 -0.44 3.19 23.34
N ARG A 182 -1.02 4.35 23.70
CA ARG A 182 -2.46 4.46 24.00
C ARG A 182 -3.35 4.18 22.80
N VAL A 183 -2.89 4.51 21.61
CA VAL A 183 -3.66 4.35 20.39
C VAL A 183 -3.23 3.08 19.68
N LEU A 184 -4.20 2.24 19.37
CA LEU A 184 -4.05 1.07 18.51
C LEU A 184 -4.92 1.27 17.26
N VAL A 185 -4.34 1.05 16.09
CA VAL A 185 -5.04 1.10 14.81
C VAL A 185 -4.86 -0.21 14.07
N GLY A 186 -5.87 -0.62 13.33
CA GLY A 186 -5.78 -1.75 12.41
C GLY A 186 -6.61 -1.48 11.17
N LEU A 187 -6.14 -2.02 10.04
CA LEU A 187 -6.83 -2.02 8.77
C LEU A 187 -6.59 -3.36 8.10
N HIS A 188 -7.66 -4.04 7.71
CA HIS A 188 -7.63 -5.32 7.00
C HIS A 188 -8.41 -5.18 5.71
N TRP A 189 -7.84 -5.60 4.59
CA TRP A 189 -8.47 -5.44 3.28
C TRP A 189 -8.19 -6.59 2.33
N GLY A 190 -9.10 -6.77 1.38
CA GLY A 190 -8.90 -7.55 0.16
C GLY A 190 -8.64 -6.63 -1.02
N THR A 191 -7.79 -7.04 -1.95
CA THR A 191 -7.51 -6.31 -3.20
C THR A 191 -7.68 -7.22 -4.39
N LEU A 192 -8.46 -6.76 -5.37
CA LEU A 192 -8.54 -7.32 -6.71
C LEU A 192 -7.75 -6.43 -7.65
N THR A 193 -6.86 -7.03 -8.45
CA THR A 193 -6.08 -6.34 -9.47
C THR A 193 -6.28 -6.98 -10.83
N ILE A 194 -6.48 -6.14 -11.84
CA ILE A 194 -6.58 -6.54 -13.24
C ILE A 194 -5.43 -5.89 -14.00
N GLY A 195 -4.65 -6.70 -14.70
CA GLY A 195 -3.50 -6.24 -15.48
C GLY A 195 -2.21 -6.96 -15.13
N ASP A 196 -1.10 -6.29 -15.28
CA ASP A 196 0.26 -6.78 -15.04
C ASP A 196 1.07 -5.77 -14.22
N ARG A 197 2.36 -6.04 -14.01
CA ARG A 197 3.22 -5.14 -13.22
C ARG A 197 3.40 -3.76 -13.85
N MET A 198 3.30 -3.65 -15.17
CA MET A 198 3.46 -2.39 -15.91
C MET A 198 2.16 -1.60 -16.01
N ARG A 199 1.05 -2.31 -16.23
CA ARG A 199 -0.28 -1.71 -16.44
C ARG A 199 -1.31 -2.49 -15.64
N ASN A 200 -1.82 -1.86 -14.61
CA ASN A 200 -2.86 -2.49 -13.80
C ASN A 200 -3.81 -1.45 -13.19
N VAL A 201 -4.97 -1.97 -12.82
CA VAL A 201 -5.96 -1.26 -12.03
C VAL A 201 -6.35 -2.17 -10.87
N SER A 202 -6.50 -1.60 -9.69
CA SER A 202 -6.83 -2.32 -8.45
C SER A 202 -8.00 -1.68 -7.75
N PHE A 203 -8.80 -2.55 -7.11
CA PHE A 203 -9.87 -2.18 -6.21
C PHE A 203 -9.67 -2.91 -4.89
N SER A 204 -9.82 -2.20 -3.80
CA SER A 204 -9.65 -2.74 -2.45
C SER A 204 -10.88 -2.41 -1.61
N ALA A 205 -11.27 -3.35 -0.76
CA ALA A 205 -12.29 -3.12 0.26
C ALA A 205 -11.83 -3.73 1.57
N GLY A 206 -12.15 -3.06 2.67
CA GLY A 206 -11.66 -3.50 3.96
C GLY A 206 -12.35 -2.85 5.14
N TYR A 207 -11.89 -3.26 6.31
CA TYR A 207 -12.37 -2.80 7.59
C TYR A 207 -11.20 -2.32 8.43
N GLY A 208 -11.35 -1.11 8.98
CA GLY A 208 -10.41 -0.51 9.90
C GLY A 208 -11.00 -0.36 11.29
N TYR A 209 -10.13 -0.28 12.28
CA TYR A 209 -10.49 0.05 13.64
C TYR A 209 -9.45 0.96 14.27
N PHE A 210 -9.92 1.76 15.21
CA PHE A 210 -9.12 2.66 16.01
C PHE A 210 -9.57 2.54 17.47
N SER A 211 -8.64 2.27 18.35
CA SER A 211 -8.89 2.21 19.79
C SER A 211 -8.01 3.23 20.49
N ASP A 212 -8.61 4.09 21.30
CA ASP A 212 -7.91 5.09 22.13
C ASP A 212 -8.22 4.83 23.60
N LYS A 213 -7.15 4.58 24.36
CA LYS A 213 -7.20 4.48 25.82
C LYS A 213 -6.99 5.88 26.42
N SER A 214 -8.04 6.68 26.44
CA SER A 214 -7.98 8.00 27.04
C SER A 214 -8.12 7.89 28.58
N TYR A 215 -7.03 8.21 29.27
CA TYR A 215 -7.09 8.40 30.74
C TYR A 215 -7.50 9.86 31.04
N THR A 216 -8.77 10.13 31.04
CA THR A 216 -9.29 11.35 31.68
C THR A 216 -9.64 11.02 33.13
N ILE A 217 -9.34 11.95 34.05
CA ILE A 217 -9.54 11.80 35.51
C ILE A 217 -11.00 11.43 35.89
N THR A 218 -11.94 11.58 34.98
CA THR A 218 -13.37 11.37 35.19
C THR A 218 -14.01 10.26 34.35
N ASN A 219 -13.32 9.67 33.37
CA ASN A 219 -13.90 8.63 32.50
C ASN A 219 -12.85 7.60 32.08
N PHE A 220 -12.93 6.42 32.70
CA PHE A 220 -12.28 5.21 32.15
C PHE A 220 -13.17 4.65 31.05
N GLY A 221 -12.89 4.99 29.80
CA GLY A 221 -13.63 4.47 28.64
C GLY A 221 -12.69 4.22 27.48
N ASP A 222 -12.52 2.95 27.12
CA ASP A 222 -11.91 2.59 25.84
C ASP A 222 -12.88 3.04 24.73
N SER A 223 -12.50 4.03 23.93
CA SER A 223 -13.25 4.36 22.72
C SER A 223 -12.77 3.48 21.58
N PHE A 224 -13.66 2.63 21.07
CA PHE A 224 -13.44 1.82 19.89
C PHE A 224 -14.24 2.38 18.73
N HIS A 225 -13.55 2.74 17.66
CA HIS A 225 -14.15 3.26 16.44
C HIS A 225 -13.79 2.34 15.27
N ASP A 226 -14.76 2.03 14.47
CA ASP A 226 -14.60 1.25 13.25
C ASP A 226 -14.80 2.11 12.02
N ALA A 227 -14.19 1.70 10.91
CA ALA A 227 -14.25 2.39 9.64
C ALA A 227 -14.33 1.41 8.48
N LEU A 228 -15.16 1.74 7.51
CA LEU A 228 -15.12 1.14 6.19
C LEU A 228 -13.98 1.76 5.39
N PHE A 229 -13.20 0.92 4.72
CA PHE A 229 -12.16 1.31 3.78
C PHE A 229 -12.50 0.82 2.37
N LEU A 230 -12.43 1.73 1.40
CA LEU A 230 -12.45 1.42 -0.03
C LEU A 230 -11.21 2.04 -0.67
N GLY A 231 -10.52 1.29 -1.49
CA GLY A 231 -9.32 1.75 -2.20
C GLY A 231 -9.44 1.50 -3.70
N PHE A 232 -8.83 2.34 -4.48
CA PHE A 232 -8.62 2.11 -5.90
C PHE A 232 -7.26 2.64 -6.31
N GLY A 233 -6.64 2.01 -7.27
CA GLY A 233 -5.35 2.43 -7.76
C GLY A 233 -5.09 1.95 -9.17
N GLY A 234 -4.13 2.58 -9.84
CA GLY A 234 -3.71 2.19 -11.16
C GLY A 234 -2.33 2.71 -11.48
N ILE A 235 -1.63 1.97 -12.32
CA ILE A 235 -0.33 2.37 -12.87
C ILE A 235 -0.32 2.12 -14.37
N SER A 236 0.24 3.06 -15.12
CA SER A 236 0.44 2.95 -16.57
C SER A 236 1.74 3.65 -16.97
N PRO A 237 2.58 3.02 -17.80
CA PRO A 237 3.81 3.65 -18.26
C PRO A 237 3.52 4.86 -19.15
N VAL A 238 4.29 5.92 -18.96
CA VAL A 238 4.29 7.14 -19.75
C VAL A 238 5.70 7.36 -20.29
N GLY A 239 5.92 7.00 -21.54
CA GLY A 239 7.26 7.01 -22.12
C GLY A 239 8.16 5.88 -21.59
N LYS A 240 9.47 6.10 -21.65
CA LYS A 240 10.47 5.05 -21.33
C LYS A 240 10.83 4.96 -19.86
N LYS A 241 10.88 6.06 -19.13
CA LYS A 241 11.41 6.15 -17.72
C LYS A 241 10.40 6.62 -16.70
N ALA A 242 9.12 6.64 -17.05
CA ALA A 242 8.10 7.13 -16.15
C ALA A 242 6.81 6.31 -16.20
N SER A 243 6.09 6.30 -15.10
CA SER A 243 4.73 5.77 -15.03
C SER A 243 3.83 6.79 -14.37
N PHE A 244 2.64 6.96 -14.92
CA PHE A 244 1.55 7.65 -14.25
C PHE A 244 0.94 6.70 -13.22
N ILE A 245 0.68 7.22 -12.02
CA ILE A 245 0.03 6.50 -10.95
C ILE A 245 -1.16 7.32 -10.48
N LEU A 246 -2.28 6.65 -10.36
CA LEU A 246 -3.44 7.15 -9.63
C LEU A 246 -3.64 6.26 -8.42
N ASP A 247 -3.75 6.86 -7.25
CA ASP A 247 -4.04 6.15 -6.00
C ASP A 247 -5.15 6.89 -5.27
N GLY A 248 -6.10 6.17 -4.71
CA GLY A 248 -7.21 6.76 -4.02
C GLY A 248 -7.74 5.88 -2.92
N MET A 249 -8.19 6.50 -1.84
CA MET A 249 -8.83 5.80 -0.75
C MET A 249 -9.99 6.61 -0.18
N PHE A 250 -11.04 5.88 0.16
CA PHE A 250 -12.21 6.39 0.84
C PHE A 250 -12.32 5.68 2.19
N ILE A 251 -12.44 6.45 3.24
CA ILE A 251 -12.58 5.97 4.61
C ILE A 251 -13.86 6.59 5.19
N SER A 252 -14.73 5.74 5.71
CA SER A 252 -15.97 6.19 6.38
C SER A 252 -16.03 5.58 7.76
N ASN A 253 -16.10 6.42 8.77
CA ASN A 253 -16.25 5.99 10.16
C ASN A 253 -17.48 6.61 10.82
N THR A 254 -18.16 5.82 11.63
CA THR A 254 -19.32 6.24 12.39
C THR A 254 -19.00 6.18 13.87
N ARG A 255 -19.37 7.22 14.57
CA ARG A 255 -19.17 7.34 16.02
C ARG A 255 -20.41 7.87 16.73
N ASP A 256 -20.50 7.62 18.01
CA ASP A 256 -21.55 8.18 18.86
C ASP A 256 -21.45 9.71 18.91
N ASN A 257 -22.59 10.35 18.73
CA ASN A 257 -22.73 11.80 18.86
C ASN A 257 -23.23 12.13 20.27
N ARG A 258 -22.29 12.41 21.17
CA ARG A 258 -22.61 12.81 22.54
C ARG A 258 -22.25 14.27 22.76
N SER A 259 -23.16 15.05 23.31
CA SER A 259 -22.88 16.42 23.77
C SER A 259 -22.66 16.43 25.29
N TYR A 260 -21.71 17.23 25.71
CA TYR A 260 -21.46 17.45 27.14
C TYR A 260 -22.43 18.52 27.66
N ASP A 261 -23.20 18.18 28.69
CA ASP A 261 -24.12 19.10 29.40
C ASP A 261 -23.62 19.26 30.84
N PRO A 262 -22.90 20.36 31.13
CA PRO A 262 -22.28 20.57 32.45
C PRO A 262 -23.32 20.77 33.57
N GLN A 263 -24.57 21.04 33.24
CA GLN A 263 -25.64 21.24 34.20
C GLN A 263 -26.26 19.91 34.67
N ASN A 264 -26.04 18.83 33.95
CA ASN A 264 -26.55 17.51 34.33
C ASN A 264 -25.49 16.73 35.11
N THR A 265 -25.53 16.83 36.44
CA THR A 265 -24.58 16.18 37.36
C THR A 265 -24.68 14.65 37.34
N ASN A 266 -25.84 14.07 36.99
CA ASN A 266 -26.04 12.62 37.00
C ASN A 266 -25.59 11.93 35.69
N ASN A 267 -25.75 12.62 34.58
CA ASN A 267 -25.25 12.14 33.26
C ASN A 267 -24.90 13.32 32.36
N PRO A 268 -23.71 13.87 32.50
CA PRO A 268 -23.28 15.04 31.73
C PRO A 268 -23.16 14.78 30.24
N TRP A 269 -23.16 13.52 29.84
CA TRP A 269 -23.08 13.12 28.41
C TRP A 269 -24.47 12.71 27.91
N ARG A 270 -25.09 13.57 27.11
CA ARG A 270 -26.38 13.26 26.47
C ARG A 270 -26.20 12.83 25.06
N ASN A 271 -27.01 11.86 24.61
CA ASN A 271 -27.20 11.61 23.20
C ASN A 271 -27.90 12.81 22.59
N THR A 272 -27.36 13.31 21.47
CA THR A 272 -28.03 14.34 20.65
C THR A 272 -29.21 13.71 19.90
N THR A 273 -30.03 14.55 19.27
CA THR A 273 -31.13 14.10 18.39
C THR A 273 -30.65 13.18 17.28
N ASP A 274 -29.40 13.36 16.81
CA ASP A 274 -28.72 12.42 15.93
C ASP A 274 -27.73 11.60 16.74
N PRO A 275 -28.05 10.34 17.09
CA PRO A 275 -27.23 9.51 18.00
C PRO A 275 -25.87 9.16 17.42
N THR A 276 -25.70 9.26 16.09
CA THR A 276 -24.43 8.92 15.42
C THR A 276 -23.99 9.99 14.42
N ILE A 277 -22.68 10.17 14.28
CA ILE A 277 -22.06 11.02 13.25
C ILE A 277 -21.20 10.16 12.36
N THR A 278 -21.45 10.21 11.05
CA THR A 278 -20.58 9.60 10.05
C THR A 278 -19.63 10.66 9.47
N ASN A 279 -18.34 10.41 9.59
CA ASN A 279 -17.30 11.20 8.92
C ASN A 279 -16.74 10.41 7.75
N THR A 280 -16.50 11.10 6.66
CA THR A 280 -15.90 10.51 5.46
C THR A 280 -14.63 11.26 5.08
N THR A 281 -13.63 10.53 4.65
CA THR A 281 -12.39 11.07 4.11
C THR A 281 -12.15 10.43 2.76
N LEU A 282 -11.94 11.24 1.73
CA LEU A 282 -11.50 10.81 0.42
C LEU A 282 -10.11 11.39 0.18
N ILE A 283 -9.17 10.55 -0.21
CA ILE A 283 -7.83 10.94 -0.61
C ILE A 283 -7.64 10.51 -2.06
N LEU A 284 -7.22 11.46 -2.92
CA LEU A 284 -6.91 11.22 -4.33
C LEU A 284 -5.48 11.67 -4.60
N MET A 285 -4.67 10.81 -5.19
CA MET A 285 -3.25 11.04 -5.42
C MET A 285 -2.86 10.72 -6.85
N PRO A 286 -3.13 11.61 -7.80
CA PRO A 286 -2.49 11.53 -9.12
C PRO A 286 -1.02 11.92 -9.03
N GLY A 287 -0.17 11.25 -9.81
CA GLY A 287 1.24 11.62 -9.85
C GLY A 287 2.08 10.73 -10.76
N MET A 288 3.38 10.91 -10.69
CA MET A 288 4.36 10.27 -11.56
C MET A 288 5.42 9.54 -10.75
N ARG A 289 5.83 8.39 -11.26
CA ARG A 289 6.99 7.64 -10.79
C ARG A 289 8.05 7.60 -11.89
N PHE A 290 9.25 8.02 -11.55
CA PHE A 290 10.40 8.08 -12.45
C PHE A 290 11.40 7.00 -12.02
N TYR A 291 11.81 6.18 -12.97
CA TYR A 291 12.77 5.11 -12.75
C TYR A 291 14.16 5.59 -13.16
N SER A 292 15.09 5.63 -12.22
CA SER A 292 16.50 5.93 -12.51
C SER A 292 17.31 4.67 -12.78
N SER A 293 16.90 3.53 -12.21
CA SER A 293 17.45 2.20 -12.45
C SER A 293 16.43 1.15 -12.02
N TYR A 294 16.75 -0.12 -12.22
CA TYR A 294 15.92 -1.24 -11.77
C TYR A 294 15.65 -1.21 -10.26
N ASP A 295 16.63 -0.79 -9.46
CA ASP A 295 16.59 -0.78 -8.00
C ASP A 295 16.23 0.57 -7.38
N LYS A 296 16.02 1.61 -8.20
CA LYS A 296 15.77 2.99 -7.71
C LYS A 296 14.67 3.66 -8.51
N ALA A 297 13.75 4.26 -7.79
CA ALA A 297 12.73 5.11 -8.36
C ALA A 297 12.47 6.31 -7.45
N PHE A 298 12.00 7.38 -8.06
CA PHE A 298 11.54 8.59 -7.41
C PHE A 298 10.08 8.82 -7.81
N GLN A 299 9.26 9.26 -6.87
CA GLN A 299 7.88 9.58 -7.20
C GLN A 299 7.43 10.88 -6.55
N ILE A 300 6.51 11.53 -7.23
CA ILE A 300 5.88 12.79 -6.84
C ILE A 300 4.39 12.69 -7.10
N SER A 301 3.59 13.15 -6.16
CA SER A 301 2.15 13.30 -6.36
C SER A 301 1.59 14.52 -5.63
N LEU A 302 0.39 14.89 -6.01
CA LEU A 302 -0.40 15.88 -5.30
C LEU A 302 -1.61 15.17 -4.68
N ALA A 303 -1.56 14.95 -3.36
CA ALA A 303 -2.67 14.36 -2.64
C ALA A 303 -3.75 15.41 -2.40
N GLY A 304 -4.92 15.25 -2.99
CA GLY A 304 -6.13 15.98 -2.62
C GLY A 304 -6.81 15.26 -1.45
N VAL A 305 -6.85 15.88 -0.29
CA VAL A 305 -7.54 15.35 0.88
C VAL A 305 -8.86 16.08 1.05
N PHE A 306 -9.97 15.33 1.04
CA PHE A 306 -11.33 15.83 1.17
C PHE A 306 -11.96 15.14 2.37
N PHE A 307 -12.43 15.88 3.34
CA PHE A 307 -13.09 15.28 4.50
C PHE A 307 -14.33 16.05 4.91
N THR A 308 -15.33 15.31 5.36
CA THR A 308 -16.53 15.87 5.99
C THR A 308 -16.32 15.85 7.50
N ASN A 309 -16.40 17.01 8.12
CA ASN A 309 -16.35 17.10 9.57
C ASN A 309 -17.67 17.65 10.10
N LYS A 310 -18.59 16.77 10.46
CA LYS A 310 -19.90 17.17 11.03
C LYS A 310 -19.80 17.70 12.48
N ARG A 311 -18.61 17.62 13.12
CA ARG A 311 -18.42 18.18 14.48
C ARG A 311 -18.34 19.69 14.52
N PHE A 312 -18.00 20.35 13.42
CA PHE A 312 -18.00 21.80 13.36
C PHE A 312 -19.38 22.31 12.99
N ASN A 313 -20.37 22.07 13.86
CA ASN A 313 -21.54 22.92 13.89
C ASN A 313 -21.11 24.28 14.41
N ARG A 314 -20.64 25.14 13.52
CA ARG A 314 -20.32 26.51 13.87
C ARG A 314 -21.63 27.22 14.16
N ARG A 315 -21.84 27.57 15.43
CA ARG A 315 -22.96 28.43 15.81
C ARG A 315 -22.68 29.81 15.23
N ILE A 316 -23.45 30.18 14.22
CA ILE A 316 -23.37 31.50 13.61
C ILE A 316 -24.44 32.36 14.34
N TYR A 317 -23.99 33.38 15.02
CA TYR A 317 -24.91 34.36 15.60
C TYR A 317 -25.29 35.34 14.49
N ASN A 318 -26.57 35.41 14.17
CA ASN A 318 -27.12 36.36 13.24
C ASN A 318 -27.26 37.71 13.93
N SER A 319 -27.35 38.81 13.13
CA SER A 319 -27.52 40.19 13.62
C SER A 319 -28.82 40.40 14.39
N ASP A 320 -29.79 39.51 14.27
CA ASP A 320 -31.08 39.51 14.98
C ASP A 320 -31.06 38.80 16.33
N GLY A 321 -29.89 38.35 16.79
CA GLY A 321 -29.71 37.58 18.04
C GLY A 321 -30.06 36.08 17.91
N SER A 322 -30.55 35.61 16.78
CA SER A 322 -30.77 34.20 16.50
C SER A 322 -29.46 33.47 16.21
N SER A 323 -29.42 32.18 16.42
CA SER A 323 -28.25 31.37 16.06
C SER A 323 -28.66 30.24 15.11
N THR A 324 -27.96 30.14 14.00
CA THR A 324 -28.07 29.05 13.05
C THR A 324 -26.86 28.11 13.19
N TYR A 325 -27.09 26.80 13.09
CA TYR A 325 -26.02 25.83 13.04
C TYR A 325 -25.72 25.50 11.56
N LYS A 326 -24.53 25.83 11.11
CA LYS A 326 -24.06 25.42 9.78
C LYS A 326 -23.46 24.03 9.91
N SER A 327 -24.16 23.03 9.37
CA SER A 327 -23.67 21.65 9.39
C SER A 327 -22.59 21.45 8.32
N GLY A 328 -21.54 20.78 8.72
CA GLY A 328 -20.51 20.09 7.96
C GLY A 328 -20.13 20.64 6.58
N GLU A 329 -19.18 21.56 6.53
CA GLU A 329 -18.50 21.88 5.27
C GLU A 329 -17.51 20.78 4.90
N VAL A 330 -17.47 20.42 3.62
CA VAL A 330 -16.38 19.61 3.08
C VAL A 330 -15.13 20.49 3.07
N THR A 331 -14.14 20.09 3.84
CA THR A 331 -12.83 20.76 3.82
C THR A 331 -11.91 20.00 2.90
N SER A 332 -11.18 20.72 2.05
CA SER A 332 -10.20 20.11 1.16
C SER A 332 -8.90 20.89 1.18
N PHE A 333 -7.78 20.18 1.08
CA PHE A 333 -6.47 20.79 0.93
C PHE A 333 -5.55 19.87 0.12
N PRO A 334 -4.67 20.46 -0.70
CA PRO A 334 -3.68 19.72 -1.44
C PRO A 334 -2.44 19.46 -0.54
N VAL A 335 -1.87 18.27 -0.62
CA VAL A 335 -0.62 17.91 0.04
C VAL A 335 0.35 17.38 -1.02
N PRO A 336 1.42 18.10 -1.34
CA PRO A 336 2.46 17.54 -2.20
C PRO A 336 3.17 16.39 -1.48
N THR A 337 3.38 15.30 -2.18
CA THR A 337 4.10 14.15 -1.64
C THR A 337 5.28 13.80 -2.53
N ILE A 338 6.38 13.49 -1.90
CA ILE A 338 7.63 13.09 -2.54
C ILE A 338 8.12 11.83 -1.86
N SER A 339 8.62 10.87 -2.66
CA SER A 339 9.18 9.64 -2.10
C SER A 339 10.26 9.06 -2.99
N TRP A 340 11.19 8.38 -2.35
CA TRP A 340 12.27 7.62 -2.97
C TRP A 340 12.08 6.15 -2.64
N LEU A 341 12.24 5.33 -3.66
CA LEU A 341 12.16 3.87 -3.54
C LEU A 341 13.52 3.30 -3.86
N ARG A 342 13.98 2.38 -3.03
CA ARG A 342 15.21 1.65 -3.24
C ARG A 342 15.03 0.18 -2.89
N LYS A 343 15.44 -0.70 -3.81
CA LYS A 343 15.55 -2.13 -3.61
C LYS A 343 16.90 -2.48 -2.98
N PHE A 344 16.95 -3.51 -2.16
CA PHE A 344 18.18 -4.02 -1.53
C PHE A 344 18.13 -5.55 -1.33
#